data_7a8795f29d15cb2895be90f75731fb4a
#
_entry.id   7a8795f29d15cb2895be90f75731fb4a
#
_cell.length_a   1.000
_cell.length_b   1.000
_cell.length_c   1.000
_cell.angle_alpha   90.00
_cell.angle_beta   90.00
_cell.angle_gamma   90.00
#
_symmetry.space_group_name_H-M   'P 1'
#
loop_
_entity.id
_entity.type
_entity.pdbx_description
1 polymer ?
#
loop_
_entity_poly.entity_id
_entity_poly.type
_entity_poly.pdbx_seq_one_letter_code
_entity_poly.pdbx_strand_id
1 'polypeptide(L)'
;MECRTPLFFICIHCIMCILKVKWKGKHMIIGIPKEIMHSENRVSATPDSCEKLIKDGHQVLVEKGAGLGAYFHDEAYAAVGAAMYDDVHDLYRKADLILKVKEPLYNEKIACHEIDLMHSGQYLITFIHPASPVNHAMVKAMAAKGIVALTLDGVPRISRAQSMDALTSMSTCAGYKGMLIAANLLPAFMPQIFSAVGMIKPLNVLAIGVGVGGLQALATAKRLGAVTYAVDTRAAAREQAQSLGAKIIDLNISEEQASGPDGYALNLSQELLEQERSLLTPHLPKMDVVFLGALVPGKLAPVIITNDMVKLMKPGSVVVDISIDQGGNCEGTVPGEVVQMNLVNLVGIKNIPGLLPASSTWMFSQNVYNLVKYLVKDGTIALDPSDPIVQGILTTQSGQVVHQGAREAMGL
;
A
#
# COMPACT_ATOMS: atom_id res chain seq x y z
N MET A 1 -0.10 74.34 8.74
CA MET A 1 -1.30 73.46 8.84
C MET A 1 -0.80 72.07 8.51
N GLU A 2 -0.39 71.32 9.52
CA GLU A 2 0.08 69.95 9.37
C GLU A 2 -1.09 69.02 9.69
N CYS A 3 -1.44 68.22 8.72
CA CYS A 3 -2.48 67.19 8.89
C CYS A 3 -1.80 65.88 9.29
N ARG A 4 -1.88 65.50 10.58
CA ARG A 4 -1.41 64.23 11.13
C ARG A 4 -2.50 63.18 10.93
N THR A 5 -2.21 62.16 10.10
CA THR A 5 -3.00 60.95 9.97
C THR A 5 -2.65 59.99 11.13
N PRO A 6 -3.60 59.43 11.88
CA PRO A 6 -3.30 58.43 12.92
C PRO A 6 -3.09 57.06 12.30
N LEU A 7 -1.90 56.48 12.55
CA LEU A 7 -1.63 55.06 12.33
C LEU A 7 -2.50 54.22 13.28
N PHE A 8 -3.45 53.50 12.75
CA PHE A 8 -4.16 52.42 13.48
C PHE A 8 -3.21 51.25 13.64
N PHE A 9 -2.60 51.10 14.81
CA PHE A 9 -2.01 49.84 15.26
C PHE A 9 -3.15 48.84 15.53
N ILE A 10 -3.48 47.99 14.57
CA ILE A 10 -4.35 46.87 14.82
C ILE A 10 -3.54 45.81 15.57
N CYS A 11 -3.85 45.66 16.85
CA CYS A 11 -3.22 44.69 17.75
C CYS A 11 -3.43 43.27 17.21
N ILE A 12 -2.36 42.54 16.90
CA ILE A 12 -2.35 41.14 16.44
C ILE A 12 -3.16 40.23 17.38
N HIS A 13 -3.31 40.63 18.66
CA HIS A 13 -4.14 39.94 19.66
C HIS A 13 -5.65 40.00 19.34
N CYS A 14 -6.12 41.02 18.63
CA CYS A 14 -7.52 41.18 18.23
C CYS A 14 -7.88 40.33 17.03
N ILE A 15 -6.93 40.03 16.11
CA ILE A 15 -7.18 39.18 14.94
C ILE A 15 -7.35 37.72 15.34
N MET A 16 -6.67 37.25 16.39
CA MET A 16 -6.88 35.91 16.97
C MET A 16 -8.22 35.72 17.69
N CYS A 17 -8.92 36.80 18.05
CA CYS A 17 -10.23 36.72 18.68
C CYS A 17 -11.42 36.68 17.71
N ILE A 18 -11.22 37.04 16.43
CA ILE A 18 -12.32 37.18 15.45
C ILE A 18 -12.61 35.91 14.67
N LEU A 19 -11.67 34.94 14.66
CA LEU A 19 -11.89 33.62 14.05
C LEU A 19 -12.22 32.52 15.09
N LYS A 20 -13.11 32.82 16.05
CA LYS A 20 -13.92 31.75 16.66
C LYS A 20 -14.97 31.34 15.64
N VAL A 21 -14.56 30.54 14.65
CA VAL A 21 -15.52 29.74 13.89
C VAL A 21 -16.27 28.89 14.92
N LYS A 22 -17.50 29.28 15.21
CA LYS A 22 -18.43 28.42 15.99
C LYS A 22 -18.73 27.22 15.12
N TRP A 23 -17.98 26.15 15.29
CA TRP A 23 -18.27 24.84 14.71
C TRP A 23 -19.65 24.41 15.21
N LYS A 24 -20.68 24.54 14.37
CA LYS A 24 -22.02 24.01 14.62
C LYS A 24 -22.06 22.58 14.10
N GLY A 25 -21.72 21.61 14.95
CA GLY A 25 -21.78 20.19 14.63
C GLY A 25 -20.74 19.39 15.41
N LYS A 26 -20.95 18.11 15.59
CA LYS A 26 -19.91 17.19 16.06
C LYS A 26 -18.85 17.10 14.97
N HIS A 27 -17.60 17.37 15.30
CA HIS A 27 -16.44 17.27 14.41
C HIS A 27 -15.48 16.25 15.01
N MET A 28 -14.67 15.60 14.17
CA MET A 28 -13.58 14.74 14.62
C MET A 28 -12.27 15.50 14.60
N ILE A 29 -11.40 15.17 15.53
CA ILE A 29 -9.99 15.57 15.52
C ILE A 29 -9.19 14.44 14.87
N ILE A 30 -8.58 14.72 13.72
CA ILE A 30 -7.85 13.75 12.92
C ILE A 30 -6.36 14.01 13.07
N GLY A 31 -5.61 13.02 13.58
CA GLY A 31 -4.16 13.07 13.76
C GLY A 31 -3.42 12.38 12.61
N ILE A 32 -2.42 13.06 12.08
CA ILE A 32 -1.52 12.58 11.03
C ILE A 32 -0.09 12.58 11.58
N PRO A 33 0.35 11.49 12.20
CA PRO A 33 1.72 11.36 12.68
C PRO A 33 2.68 11.11 11.51
N LYS A 34 3.96 11.35 11.76
CA LYS A 34 5.05 10.97 10.86
C LYS A 34 5.21 9.45 10.86
N GLU A 35 5.42 8.88 9.67
CA GLU A 35 5.78 7.47 9.54
C GLU A 35 7.20 7.23 10.07
N ILE A 36 7.35 6.14 10.82
CA ILE A 36 8.61 5.79 11.51
C ILE A 36 9.27 4.53 10.95
N MET A 37 8.58 3.77 10.08
CA MET A 37 9.18 2.60 9.41
C MET A 37 10.39 3.04 8.59
N HIS A 38 11.46 2.25 8.65
CA HIS A 38 12.65 2.49 7.83
C HIS A 38 12.28 2.56 6.33
N SER A 39 12.78 3.58 5.65
CA SER A 39 12.51 3.84 4.22
C SER A 39 11.03 4.10 3.86
N GLU A 40 10.15 4.39 4.85
CA GLU A 40 8.82 4.91 4.57
C GLU A 40 8.87 6.43 4.42
N ASN A 41 8.64 6.88 3.21
CA ASN A 41 8.68 8.30 2.85
C ASN A 41 7.29 8.89 2.60
N ARG A 42 6.24 8.05 2.66
CA ARG A 42 4.86 8.50 2.47
C ARG A 42 4.34 9.16 3.74
N VAL A 43 3.21 9.84 3.59
CA VAL A 43 2.37 10.34 4.68
C VAL A 43 0.91 10.02 4.36
N SER A 44 0.08 9.84 5.37
CA SER A 44 -1.31 9.42 5.19
C SER A 44 -2.22 10.48 4.55
N ALA A 45 -1.85 11.75 4.61
CA ALA A 45 -2.61 12.84 4.01
C ALA A 45 -1.70 13.88 3.37
N THR A 46 -2.12 14.41 2.21
CA THR A 46 -1.50 15.59 1.56
C THR A 46 -2.13 16.87 2.08
N PRO A 47 -1.52 18.06 1.85
CA PRO A 47 -2.19 19.33 2.14
C PRO A 47 -3.57 19.45 1.49
N ASP A 48 -3.74 18.99 0.22
CA ASP A 48 -5.04 18.97 -0.47
C ASP A 48 -6.08 18.10 0.24
N SER A 49 -5.70 16.88 0.68
CA SER A 49 -6.64 16.02 1.43
C SER A 49 -6.94 16.57 2.83
N CYS A 50 -5.97 17.22 3.49
CA CYS A 50 -6.22 17.94 4.74
C CYS A 50 -7.20 19.10 4.56
N GLU A 51 -7.06 19.88 3.48
CA GLU A 51 -8.01 20.94 3.14
C GLU A 51 -9.43 20.41 2.96
N LYS A 52 -9.58 19.25 2.29
CA LYS A 52 -10.88 18.59 2.11
C LYS A 52 -11.48 18.15 3.44
N LEU A 53 -10.68 17.51 4.32
CA LEU A 53 -11.13 17.10 5.66
C LEU A 53 -11.56 18.31 6.50
N ILE A 54 -10.85 19.43 6.42
CA ILE A 54 -11.18 20.67 7.12
C ILE A 54 -12.48 21.28 6.56
N LYS A 55 -12.65 21.28 5.23
CA LYS A 55 -13.90 21.72 4.59
C LYS A 55 -15.10 20.85 4.95
N ASP A 56 -14.87 19.55 5.18
CA ASP A 56 -15.89 18.62 5.68
C ASP A 56 -16.19 18.81 7.18
N GLY A 57 -15.49 19.74 7.84
CA GLY A 57 -15.78 20.16 9.23
C GLY A 57 -14.88 19.52 10.29
N HIS A 58 -13.82 18.83 9.92
CA HIS A 58 -12.90 18.18 10.85
C HIS A 58 -11.74 19.13 11.27
N GLN A 59 -11.16 18.88 12.43
CA GLN A 59 -9.89 19.47 12.81
C GLN A 59 -8.78 18.50 12.44
N VAL A 60 -7.73 18.99 11.73
CA VAL A 60 -6.60 18.17 11.31
C VAL A 60 -5.33 18.60 12.05
N LEU A 61 -4.71 17.64 12.74
CA LEU A 61 -3.44 17.79 13.45
C LEU A 61 -2.37 17.03 12.66
N VAL A 62 -1.25 17.69 12.33
CA VAL A 62 -0.14 17.08 11.58
C VAL A 62 1.13 17.19 12.39
N GLU A 63 1.85 16.08 12.56
CA GLU A 63 3.18 16.09 13.17
C GLU A 63 4.16 16.82 12.24
N LYS A 64 4.97 17.73 12.79
CA LYS A 64 5.97 18.46 12.02
C LYS A 64 6.93 17.52 11.30
N GLY A 65 7.18 17.83 10.04
CA GLY A 65 8.02 17.02 9.17
C GLY A 65 7.37 15.71 8.68
N ALA A 66 6.09 15.46 8.96
CA ALA A 66 5.41 14.24 8.50
C ALA A 66 5.37 14.13 6.96
N GLY A 67 5.19 15.24 6.27
CA GLY A 67 5.11 15.31 4.81
C GLY A 67 6.44 15.38 4.07
N LEU A 68 7.57 15.62 4.76
CA LEU A 68 8.86 15.93 4.12
C LEU A 68 9.36 14.80 3.19
N GLY A 69 9.15 13.54 3.58
CA GLY A 69 9.52 12.40 2.76
C GLY A 69 8.78 12.33 1.42
N ALA A 70 7.57 12.90 1.36
CA ALA A 70 6.73 13.00 0.16
C ALA A 70 6.78 14.40 -0.48
N TYR A 71 7.76 15.22 -0.10
CA TYR A 71 8.02 16.58 -0.61
C TYR A 71 6.94 17.62 -0.24
N PHE A 72 6.22 17.41 0.85
CA PHE A 72 5.30 18.39 1.42
C PHE A 72 5.92 19.05 2.66
N HIS A 73 6.12 20.36 2.64
CA HIS A 73 6.60 21.14 3.76
C HIS A 73 5.48 21.49 4.75
N ASP A 74 5.83 21.73 5.99
CA ASP A 74 4.89 22.04 7.08
C ASP A 74 4.04 23.28 6.79
N GLU A 75 4.63 24.29 6.11
CA GLU A 75 3.93 25.51 5.70
C GLU A 75 2.77 25.24 4.77
N ALA A 76 2.86 24.19 3.92
CA ALA A 76 1.77 23.81 3.01
C ALA A 76 0.56 23.25 3.78
N TYR A 77 0.79 22.50 4.85
CA TYR A 77 -0.27 22.01 5.74
C TYR A 77 -0.87 23.16 6.57
N ALA A 78 -0.04 24.03 7.11
CA ALA A 78 -0.50 25.19 7.87
C ALA A 78 -1.32 26.15 7.00
N ALA A 79 -0.94 26.33 5.73
CA ALA A 79 -1.65 27.22 4.80
C ALA A 79 -3.09 26.78 4.51
N VAL A 80 -3.39 25.48 4.59
CA VAL A 80 -4.75 24.94 4.42
C VAL A 80 -5.53 24.85 5.74
N GLY A 81 -4.94 25.27 6.86
CA GLY A 81 -5.59 25.31 8.17
C GLY A 81 -5.35 24.10 9.07
N ALA A 82 -4.43 23.19 8.72
CA ALA A 82 -4.02 22.12 9.60
C ALA A 82 -3.15 22.67 10.76
N ALA A 83 -3.32 22.13 11.96
CA ALA A 83 -2.52 22.51 13.13
C ALA A 83 -1.25 21.66 13.18
N MET A 84 -0.08 22.31 13.20
CA MET A 84 1.22 21.63 13.26
C MET A 84 1.61 21.30 14.70
N TYR A 85 2.06 20.06 14.95
CA TYR A 85 2.44 19.55 16.26
C TYR A 85 3.91 19.13 16.32
N ASP A 86 4.64 19.61 17.32
CA ASP A 86 6.03 19.19 17.59
C ASP A 86 6.07 17.91 18.41
N ASP A 87 5.12 17.75 19.34
CA ASP A 87 5.04 16.62 20.26
C ASP A 87 4.00 15.60 19.75
N VAL A 88 4.49 14.44 19.37
CA VAL A 88 3.64 13.32 18.91
C VAL A 88 2.74 12.79 20.02
N HIS A 89 3.15 12.86 21.32
CA HIS A 89 2.29 12.46 22.44
C HIS A 89 1.04 13.34 22.51
N ASP A 90 1.21 14.64 22.33
CA ASP A 90 0.09 15.59 22.31
C ASP A 90 -0.85 15.37 21.12
N LEU A 91 -0.29 15.02 19.95
CA LEU A 91 -1.07 14.70 18.75
C LEU A 91 -1.97 13.48 19.01
N TYR A 92 -1.37 12.35 19.45
CA TYR A 92 -2.12 11.12 19.72
C TYR A 92 -3.16 11.30 20.83
N ARG A 93 -2.81 12.04 21.89
CA ARG A 93 -3.72 12.30 23.01
C ARG A 93 -4.97 13.08 22.61
N LYS A 94 -4.87 14.00 21.64
CA LYS A 94 -5.96 14.90 21.22
C LYS A 94 -6.80 14.34 20.10
N ALA A 95 -6.24 13.48 19.27
CA ALA A 95 -6.92 12.97 18.10
C ALA A 95 -8.01 11.94 18.47
N ASP A 96 -9.15 12.02 17.80
CA ASP A 96 -10.20 10.98 17.85
C ASP A 96 -9.86 9.85 16.85
N LEU A 97 -9.26 10.21 15.72
CA LEU A 97 -8.86 9.32 14.62
C LEU A 97 -7.41 9.55 14.25
N ILE A 98 -6.63 8.48 14.21
CA ILE A 98 -5.27 8.49 13.68
C ILE A 98 -5.28 7.91 12.25
N LEU A 99 -4.66 8.62 11.32
CA LEU A 99 -4.43 8.17 9.95
C LEU A 99 -2.95 7.88 9.77
N LYS A 100 -2.61 6.64 9.40
CA LYS A 100 -1.25 6.19 9.10
C LYS A 100 -1.20 5.44 7.76
N VAL A 101 0.00 5.29 7.23
CA VAL A 101 0.25 4.43 6.07
C VAL A 101 0.57 3.02 6.54
N LYS A 102 1.48 2.88 7.51
CA LYS A 102 1.95 1.61 8.05
C LYS A 102 1.40 1.33 9.43
N GLU A 103 1.42 0.06 9.79
CA GLU A 103 1.05 -0.44 11.12
C GLU A 103 1.79 0.30 12.25
N PRO A 104 1.22 0.37 13.45
CA PRO A 104 1.92 0.93 14.62
C PRO A 104 3.20 0.18 14.94
N LEU A 105 4.29 0.90 15.16
CA LEU A 105 5.61 0.37 15.42
C LEU A 105 6.18 0.93 16.74
N TYR A 106 7.28 0.34 17.21
CA TYR A 106 8.07 0.91 18.29
C TYR A 106 8.87 2.11 17.77
N ASN A 107 8.69 3.26 18.41
CA ASN A 107 9.40 4.49 18.06
C ASN A 107 10.64 4.63 18.96
N GLU A 108 11.80 4.32 18.42
CA GLU A 108 13.09 4.37 19.15
C GLU A 108 13.44 5.77 19.62
N LYS A 109 13.00 6.82 18.92
CA LYS A 109 13.33 8.23 19.27
C LYS A 109 12.70 8.67 20.58
N ILE A 110 11.51 8.14 20.90
CA ILE A 110 10.76 8.45 22.11
C ILE A 110 10.67 7.25 23.06
N ALA A 111 11.34 6.14 22.72
CA ALA A 111 11.36 4.89 23.48
C ALA A 111 9.95 4.38 23.86
N CYS A 112 8.98 4.47 22.94
CA CYS A 112 7.57 4.13 23.16
C CYS A 112 6.98 3.46 21.92
N HIS A 113 6.10 2.46 22.12
CA HIS A 113 5.36 1.88 21.01
C HIS A 113 4.19 2.80 20.64
N GLU A 114 3.91 3.02 19.35
CA GLU A 114 2.82 3.91 18.92
C GLU A 114 1.45 3.49 19.47
N ILE A 115 1.23 2.20 19.74
CA ILE A 115 0.02 1.72 20.43
C ILE A 115 -0.08 2.35 21.81
N ASP A 116 1.03 2.55 22.54
CA ASP A 116 1.02 3.11 23.89
C ASP A 116 0.69 4.60 23.91
N LEU A 117 0.89 5.29 22.81
CA LEU A 117 0.45 6.69 22.64
C LEU A 117 -1.06 6.83 22.46
N MET A 118 -1.73 5.77 21.98
CA MET A 118 -3.17 5.78 21.74
C MET A 118 -3.97 5.61 23.05
N HIS A 119 -5.22 6.06 23.05
CA HIS A 119 -6.15 5.87 24.16
C HIS A 119 -7.31 4.94 23.78
N SER A 120 -8.00 4.40 24.78
CA SER A 120 -9.20 3.58 24.57
C SER A 120 -10.29 4.36 23.84
N GLY A 121 -10.93 3.71 22.88
CA GLY A 121 -11.97 4.31 22.03
C GLY A 121 -11.43 5.12 20.85
N GLN A 122 -10.11 5.33 20.74
CA GLN A 122 -9.51 6.02 19.61
C GLN A 122 -9.58 5.16 18.35
N TYR A 123 -9.86 5.79 17.21
CA TYR A 123 -9.88 5.15 15.91
C TYR A 123 -8.50 5.17 15.25
N LEU A 124 -8.17 4.11 14.52
CA LEU A 124 -6.96 4.00 13.69
C LEU A 124 -7.34 3.49 12.31
N ILE A 125 -6.93 4.21 11.25
CA ILE A 125 -7.02 3.75 9.86
C ILE A 125 -5.60 3.63 9.30
N THR A 126 -5.20 2.42 8.90
CA THR A 126 -3.87 2.11 8.35
C THR A 126 -3.84 0.73 7.69
N PHE A 127 -2.77 0.37 6.99
CA PHE A 127 -2.47 -1.02 6.71
C PHE A 127 -2.07 -1.73 8.01
N ILE A 128 -2.74 -2.82 8.34
CA ILE A 128 -2.50 -3.61 9.58
C ILE A 128 -1.97 -5.00 9.24
N HIS A 129 -2.38 -5.55 8.08
CA HIS A 129 -2.13 -6.94 7.70
C HIS A 129 -2.52 -7.92 8.82
N PRO A 130 -3.77 -7.88 9.30
CA PRO A 130 -4.16 -8.50 10.57
C PRO A 130 -4.12 -10.03 10.57
N ALA A 131 -4.17 -10.67 9.39
CA ALA A 131 -4.05 -12.12 9.26
C ALA A 131 -2.57 -12.60 9.25
N SER A 132 -1.60 -11.70 9.11
CA SER A 132 -0.18 -12.04 9.11
C SER A 132 0.28 -12.43 10.53
N PRO A 133 0.92 -13.60 10.72
CA PRO A 133 1.36 -14.07 12.04
C PRO A 133 2.27 -13.09 12.78
N VAL A 134 3.12 -12.35 12.06
CA VAL A 134 4.03 -11.36 12.66
C VAL A 134 3.29 -10.19 13.31
N ASN A 135 2.04 -9.91 12.90
CA ASN A 135 1.24 -8.80 13.40
C ASN A 135 0.22 -9.23 14.48
N HIS A 136 0.07 -10.53 14.77
CA HIS A 136 -0.93 -11.03 15.72
C HIS A 136 -0.76 -10.42 17.12
N ALA A 137 0.48 -10.28 17.61
CA ALA A 137 0.75 -9.67 18.92
C ALA A 137 0.29 -8.21 18.97
N MET A 138 0.59 -7.44 17.90
CA MET A 138 0.17 -6.03 17.75
C MET A 138 -1.36 -5.91 17.72
N VAL A 139 -2.03 -6.75 16.92
CA VAL A 139 -3.51 -6.74 16.82
C VAL A 139 -4.16 -7.03 18.17
N LYS A 140 -3.64 -8.02 18.93
CA LYS A 140 -4.12 -8.33 20.28
C LYS A 140 -3.86 -7.17 21.24
N ALA A 141 -2.72 -6.49 21.15
CA ALA A 141 -2.40 -5.32 21.99
C ALA A 141 -3.36 -4.14 21.70
N MET A 142 -3.67 -3.87 20.42
CA MET A 142 -4.66 -2.86 20.05
C MET A 142 -6.05 -3.20 20.61
N ALA A 143 -6.47 -4.46 20.49
CA ALA A 143 -7.74 -4.91 21.07
C ALA A 143 -7.76 -4.72 22.59
N ALA A 144 -6.73 -5.21 23.31
CA ALA A 144 -6.63 -5.11 24.77
C ALA A 144 -6.67 -3.65 25.26
N LYS A 145 -6.10 -2.72 24.49
CA LYS A 145 -6.12 -1.29 24.79
C LYS A 145 -7.45 -0.61 24.45
N GLY A 146 -8.38 -1.31 23.78
CA GLY A 146 -9.67 -0.78 23.38
C GLY A 146 -9.60 0.17 22.17
N ILE A 147 -8.57 0.06 21.32
CA ILE A 147 -8.45 0.80 20.07
C ILE A 147 -9.42 0.22 19.05
N VAL A 148 -10.11 1.09 18.30
CA VAL A 148 -10.95 0.70 17.17
C VAL A 148 -10.13 0.80 15.90
N ALA A 149 -9.52 -0.33 15.49
CA ALA A 149 -8.61 -0.38 14.35
C ALA A 149 -9.33 -0.83 13.08
N LEU A 150 -9.08 -0.11 11.99
CA LEU A 150 -9.66 -0.31 10.66
C LEU A 150 -8.52 -0.55 9.66
N THR A 151 -8.42 -1.77 9.12
CA THR A 151 -7.36 -2.10 8.16
C THR A 151 -7.73 -1.69 6.75
N LEU A 152 -6.77 -1.14 6.01
CA LEU A 152 -6.93 -0.83 4.59
C LEU A 152 -6.75 -2.06 3.68
N ASP A 153 -6.34 -3.19 4.25
CA ASP A 153 -6.15 -4.45 3.51
C ASP A 153 -7.46 -5.11 3.08
N GLY A 154 -8.54 -4.85 3.81
CA GLY A 154 -9.82 -5.55 3.70
C GLY A 154 -10.89 -4.79 2.92
N VAL A 155 -10.58 -3.69 2.23
CA VAL A 155 -11.57 -2.96 1.42
C VAL A 155 -12.08 -3.87 0.29
N PRO A 156 -13.40 -4.18 0.23
CA PRO A 156 -13.92 -5.13 -0.75
C PRO A 156 -13.91 -4.57 -2.17
N ARG A 157 -13.77 -5.45 -3.17
CA ARG A 157 -13.76 -5.08 -4.59
C ARG A 157 -15.17 -4.87 -5.16
N ILE A 158 -15.91 -3.96 -4.57
CA ILE A 158 -17.23 -3.53 -5.06
C ILE A 158 -17.16 -2.10 -5.61
N SER A 159 -18.03 -1.76 -6.56
CA SER A 159 -17.97 -0.49 -7.29
C SER A 159 -17.92 0.74 -6.37
N ARG A 160 -18.73 0.76 -5.30
CA ARG A 160 -18.77 1.88 -4.34
C ARG A 160 -17.51 2.02 -3.47
N ALA A 161 -16.70 0.96 -3.35
CA ALA A 161 -15.49 0.94 -2.54
C ALA A 161 -14.20 1.24 -3.34
N GLN A 162 -14.25 1.25 -4.67
CA GLN A 162 -13.07 1.41 -5.53
C GLN A 162 -12.24 2.67 -5.20
N SER A 163 -12.90 3.78 -4.89
CA SER A 163 -12.20 5.03 -4.54
C SER A 163 -11.53 4.99 -3.16
N MET A 164 -11.83 3.99 -2.34
CA MET A 164 -11.28 3.77 -0.99
C MET A 164 -10.21 2.68 -0.97
N ASP A 165 -10.02 1.96 -2.09
CA ASP A 165 -9.09 0.81 -2.20
C ASP A 165 -7.64 1.28 -2.30
N ALA A 166 -7.04 1.49 -1.12
CA ALA A 166 -5.63 1.85 -1.00
C ALA A 166 -4.68 0.71 -1.42
N LEU A 167 -5.11 -0.55 -1.27
CA LEU A 167 -4.30 -1.70 -1.66
C LEU A 167 -4.09 -1.74 -3.18
N THR A 168 -5.16 -1.49 -3.96
CA THR A 168 -5.08 -1.35 -5.41
C THR A 168 -4.17 -0.19 -5.82
N SER A 169 -4.28 0.96 -5.18
CA SER A 169 -3.42 2.12 -5.45
C SER A 169 -1.94 1.81 -5.18
N MET A 170 -1.64 1.15 -4.07
CA MET A 170 -0.26 0.79 -3.72
C MET A 170 0.28 -0.34 -4.60
N SER A 171 -0.55 -1.28 -5.01
CA SER A 171 -0.17 -2.32 -5.97
C SER A 171 0.21 -1.72 -7.34
N THR A 172 -0.50 -0.67 -7.79
CA THR A 172 -0.13 0.08 -9.00
C THR A 172 1.27 0.68 -8.88
N CYS A 173 1.58 1.34 -7.75
CA CYS A 173 2.90 1.88 -7.47
C CYS A 173 3.98 0.79 -7.43
N ALA A 174 3.69 -0.35 -6.79
CA ALA A 174 4.60 -1.47 -6.69
C ALA A 174 4.90 -2.08 -8.06
N GLY A 175 3.89 -2.28 -8.91
CA GLY A 175 4.06 -2.81 -10.27
C GLY A 175 4.91 -1.89 -11.15
N TYR A 176 4.64 -0.59 -11.12
CA TYR A 176 5.43 0.40 -11.86
C TYR A 176 6.88 0.45 -11.38
N LYS A 177 7.09 0.68 -10.07
CA LYS A 177 8.45 0.86 -9.52
C LYS A 177 9.26 -0.42 -9.54
N GLY A 178 8.63 -1.57 -9.24
CA GLY A 178 9.29 -2.88 -9.31
C GLY A 178 9.80 -3.18 -10.72
N MET A 179 9.04 -2.85 -11.76
CA MET A 179 9.50 -3.01 -13.13
C MET A 179 10.66 -2.06 -13.47
N LEU A 180 10.66 -0.82 -12.98
CA LEU A 180 11.80 0.09 -13.16
C LEU A 180 13.06 -0.39 -12.42
N ILE A 181 12.90 -1.00 -11.23
CA ILE A 181 14.02 -1.62 -10.51
C ILE A 181 14.59 -2.77 -11.33
N ALA A 182 13.74 -3.64 -11.90
CA ALA A 182 14.20 -4.70 -12.78
C ALA A 182 14.96 -4.13 -13.97
N ALA A 183 14.42 -3.13 -14.64
CA ALA A 183 15.05 -2.48 -15.79
C ALA A 183 16.45 -1.90 -15.46
N ASN A 184 16.59 -1.32 -14.27
CA ASN A 184 17.87 -0.75 -13.82
C ASN A 184 18.93 -1.82 -13.48
N LEU A 185 18.51 -3.01 -13.05
CA LEU A 185 19.41 -4.12 -12.70
C LEU A 185 19.82 -4.96 -13.91
N LEU A 186 19.10 -4.86 -15.02
CA LEU A 186 19.43 -5.59 -16.25
C LEU A 186 20.71 -5.07 -16.89
N PRO A 187 21.62 -5.95 -17.34
CA PRO A 187 22.85 -5.56 -18.04
C PRO A 187 22.63 -5.32 -19.54
N ALA A 188 21.38 -5.25 -20.02
CA ALA A 188 21.02 -5.20 -21.44
C ALA A 188 19.87 -4.21 -21.69
N PHE A 189 19.74 -3.76 -22.95
CA PHE A 189 18.61 -2.91 -23.36
C PHE A 189 17.30 -3.67 -23.34
N MET A 190 16.26 -3.12 -22.72
CA MET A 190 14.93 -3.73 -22.76
C MET A 190 14.29 -3.67 -24.17
N PRO A 191 14.35 -2.53 -24.90
CA PRO A 191 13.76 -2.42 -26.21
C PRO A 191 14.63 -3.05 -27.30
N GLN A 192 14.03 -3.27 -28.46
CA GLN A 192 14.78 -3.51 -29.68
C GLN A 192 15.61 -2.27 -30.04
N ILE A 193 16.88 -2.48 -30.34
CA ILE A 193 17.80 -1.40 -30.76
C ILE A 193 18.37 -1.74 -32.15
N PHE A 194 18.36 -0.77 -33.04
CA PHE A 194 19.08 -0.81 -34.32
C PHE A 194 20.29 0.11 -34.26
N SER A 195 21.39 -0.40 -34.69
CA SER A 195 22.64 0.35 -34.80
C SER A 195 23.43 -0.06 -36.04
N ALA A 196 24.52 0.65 -36.33
CA ALA A 196 25.40 0.33 -37.45
C ALA A 196 26.05 -1.07 -37.32
N VAL A 197 26.15 -1.64 -36.13
CA VAL A 197 26.71 -2.98 -35.87
C VAL A 197 25.65 -4.09 -35.84
N GLY A 198 24.40 -3.75 -36.07
CA GLY A 198 23.29 -4.73 -36.14
C GLY A 198 22.11 -4.44 -35.23
N MET A 199 21.28 -5.44 -35.03
CA MET A 199 20.05 -5.36 -34.27
C MET A 199 20.18 -6.13 -32.94
N ILE A 200 19.82 -5.47 -31.84
CA ILE A 200 19.63 -6.11 -30.53
C ILE A 200 18.16 -6.43 -30.39
N LYS A 201 17.82 -7.68 -30.02
CA LYS A 201 16.46 -8.13 -29.81
C LYS A 201 15.91 -7.59 -28.48
N PRO A 202 14.58 -7.32 -28.39
CA PRO A 202 13.96 -6.91 -27.14
C PRO A 202 14.00 -8.03 -26.11
N LEU A 203 14.04 -7.67 -24.82
CA LEU A 203 14.02 -8.62 -23.72
C LEU A 203 12.60 -9.14 -23.46
N ASN A 204 12.53 -10.33 -22.85
CA ASN A 204 11.29 -11.00 -22.46
C ASN A 204 11.01 -10.78 -20.96
N VAL A 205 9.83 -10.28 -20.67
CA VAL A 205 9.33 -10.05 -19.30
C VAL A 205 8.12 -10.95 -19.04
N LEU A 206 8.20 -11.77 -18.02
CA LEU A 206 7.12 -12.61 -17.53
C LEU A 206 6.55 -12.04 -16.24
N ALA A 207 5.24 -11.79 -16.18
CA ALA A 207 4.54 -11.50 -14.94
C ALA A 207 3.73 -12.72 -14.49
N ILE A 208 3.91 -13.15 -13.25
CA ILE A 208 3.18 -14.22 -12.58
C ILE A 208 2.31 -13.61 -11.49
N GLY A 209 1.00 -13.81 -11.61
CA GLY A 209 0.01 -13.07 -10.83
C GLY A 209 -0.23 -11.69 -11.45
N VAL A 210 -1.14 -11.63 -12.44
CA VAL A 210 -1.48 -10.39 -13.16
C VAL A 210 -2.72 -9.71 -12.57
N GLY A 211 -2.73 -9.54 -11.24
CA GLY A 211 -3.56 -8.56 -10.58
C GLY A 211 -3.10 -7.14 -10.92
N VAL A 212 -3.55 -6.14 -10.17
CA VAL A 212 -3.24 -4.71 -10.42
C VAL A 212 -1.74 -4.45 -10.57
N GLY A 213 -0.92 -5.01 -9.65
CA GLY A 213 0.54 -4.85 -9.70
C GLY A 213 1.17 -5.50 -10.92
N GLY A 214 0.77 -6.74 -11.25
CA GLY A 214 1.27 -7.46 -12.42
C GLY A 214 0.87 -6.81 -13.74
N LEU A 215 -0.38 -6.34 -13.87
CA LEU A 215 -0.86 -5.60 -15.04
C LEU A 215 -0.09 -4.29 -15.22
N GLN A 216 0.15 -3.56 -14.12
CA GLN A 216 0.94 -2.32 -14.19
C GLN A 216 2.41 -2.60 -14.55
N ALA A 217 2.99 -3.68 -14.04
CA ALA A 217 4.34 -4.12 -14.41
C ALA A 217 4.44 -4.45 -15.91
N LEU A 218 3.46 -5.21 -16.45
CA LEU A 218 3.38 -5.51 -17.89
C LEU A 218 3.24 -4.24 -18.74
N ALA A 219 2.35 -3.32 -18.32
CA ALA A 219 2.16 -2.05 -19.03
C ALA A 219 3.45 -1.21 -19.04
N THR A 220 4.20 -1.23 -17.94
CA THR A 220 5.49 -0.53 -17.82
C THR A 220 6.55 -1.20 -18.70
N ALA A 221 6.70 -2.53 -18.62
CA ALA A 221 7.63 -3.30 -19.44
C ALA A 221 7.40 -3.10 -20.94
N LYS A 222 6.14 -3.09 -21.37
CA LYS A 222 5.76 -2.83 -22.75
C LYS A 222 6.14 -1.42 -23.21
N ARG A 223 5.92 -0.39 -22.36
CA ARG A 223 6.38 0.98 -22.66
C ARG A 223 7.89 1.09 -22.74
N LEU A 224 8.63 0.26 -21.99
CA LEU A 224 10.09 0.16 -22.10
C LEU A 224 10.55 -0.70 -23.29
N GLY A 225 9.62 -1.21 -24.10
CA GLY A 225 9.91 -1.92 -25.35
C GLY A 225 10.15 -3.42 -25.21
N ALA A 226 9.85 -4.02 -24.06
CA ALA A 226 9.96 -5.46 -23.84
C ALA A 226 8.85 -6.25 -24.54
N VAL A 227 9.10 -7.53 -24.82
CA VAL A 227 8.09 -8.53 -25.14
C VAL A 227 7.54 -9.09 -23.83
N THR A 228 6.21 -8.98 -23.63
CA THR A 228 5.57 -9.32 -22.37
C THR A 228 4.85 -10.66 -22.43
N TYR A 229 4.97 -11.42 -21.35
CA TYR A 229 4.30 -12.70 -21.09
C TYR A 229 3.56 -12.61 -19.76
N ALA A 230 2.45 -13.33 -19.63
CA ALA A 230 1.62 -13.29 -18.44
C ALA A 230 1.12 -14.68 -18.03
N VAL A 231 1.06 -14.88 -16.73
CA VAL A 231 0.48 -16.06 -16.06
C VAL A 231 -0.44 -15.59 -14.96
N ASP A 232 -1.67 -16.11 -14.96
CA ASP A 232 -2.61 -15.98 -13.83
C ASP A 232 -3.59 -17.17 -13.89
N THR A 233 -4.02 -17.61 -12.74
CA THR A 233 -5.00 -18.71 -12.64
C THR A 233 -6.40 -18.25 -13.07
N ARG A 234 -6.72 -16.96 -12.93
CA ARG A 234 -8.03 -16.37 -13.23
C ARG A 234 -8.14 -15.95 -14.70
N ALA A 235 -9.21 -16.39 -15.40
CA ALA A 235 -9.46 -16.06 -16.79
C ALA A 235 -9.55 -14.55 -17.05
N ALA A 236 -10.31 -13.82 -16.23
CA ALA A 236 -10.47 -12.37 -16.36
C ALA A 236 -9.14 -11.60 -16.27
N ALA A 237 -8.21 -12.05 -15.42
CA ALA A 237 -6.89 -11.44 -15.31
C ALA A 237 -6.03 -11.70 -16.55
N ARG A 238 -6.12 -12.94 -17.12
CA ARG A 238 -5.44 -13.27 -18.39
C ARG A 238 -5.96 -12.43 -19.56
N GLU A 239 -7.28 -12.23 -19.66
CA GLU A 239 -7.88 -11.37 -20.69
C GLU A 239 -7.41 -9.92 -20.59
N GLN A 240 -7.32 -9.38 -19.37
CA GLN A 240 -6.78 -8.03 -19.15
C GLN A 240 -5.31 -7.93 -19.57
N ALA A 241 -4.49 -8.93 -19.25
CA ALA A 241 -3.09 -8.99 -19.67
C ALA A 241 -2.96 -9.10 -21.20
N GLN A 242 -3.81 -9.91 -21.83
CA GLN A 242 -3.88 -10.04 -23.29
C GLN A 242 -4.28 -8.71 -23.96
N SER A 243 -5.21 -7.97 -23.39
CA SER A 243 -5.60 -6.63 -23.85
C SER A 243 -4.46 -5.62 -23.80
N LEU A 244 -3.52 -5.78 -22.86
CA LEU A 244 -2.26 -5.03 -22.81
C LEU A 244 -1.24 -5.53 -23.85
N GLY A 245 -1.54 -6.63 -24.57
CA GLY A 245 -0.67 -7.23 -25.58
C GLY A 245 0.36 -8.21 -25.02
N ALA A 246 0.16 -8.73 -23.83
CA ALA A 246 0.97 -9.80 -23.28
C ALA A 246 0.58 -11.16 -23.91
N LYS A 247 1.58 -12.03 -24.09
CA LYS A 247 1.36 -13.41 -24.49
C LYS A 247 1.04 -14.25 -23.27
N ILE A 248 -0.09 -14.96 -23.30
CA ILE A 248 -0.51 -15.77 -22.16
C ILE A 248 0.18 -17.13 -22.19
N ILE A 249 0.73 -17.54 -21.04
CA ILE A 249 1.16 -18.92 -20.78
C ILE A 249 0.01 -19.57 -20.00
N ASP A 250 -0.62 -20.56 -20.60
CA ASP A 250 -1.74 -21.25 -19.99
C ASP A 250 -1.25 -22.33 -19.01
N LEU A 251 -1.81 -22.33 -17.81
CA LEU A 251 -1.50 -23.30 -16.75
C LEU A 251 -2.39 -24.54 -16.81
N ASN A 252 -3.40 -24.57 -17.70
CA ASN A 252 -4.41 -25.62 -17.76
C ASN A 252 -5.07 -25.92 -16.39
N ILE A 253 -5.25 -24.86 -15.56
CA ILE A 253 -5.96 -24.92 -14.28
C ILE A 253 -7.39 -24.44 -14.53
N SER A 254 -8.39 -25.20 -14.05
CA SER A 254 -9.79 -24.82 -14.22
C SER A 254 -10.15 -23.60 -13.34
N GLU A 255 -11.12 -22.79 -13.77
CA GLU A 255 -11.51 -21.58 -13.07
C GLU A 255 -12.12 -21.88 -11.70
N GLU A 256 -12.80 -23.01 -11.55
CA GLU A 256 -13.36 -23.49 -10.28
C GLU A 256 -12.28 -23.81 -9.23
N GLN A 257 -11.10 -24.24 -9.68
CA GLN A 257 -9.96 -24.53 -8.83
C GLN A 257 -9.13 -23.28 -8.49
N ALA A 258 -9.28 -22.23 -9.32
CA ALA A 258 -8.43 -21.06 -9.30
C ALA A 258 -9.03 -19.84 -8.61
N SER A 259 -10.38 -19.71 -8.60
CA SER A 259 -11.06 -18.48 -8.21
C SER A 259 -12.18 -18.74 -7.22
N GLY A 260 -12.23 -17.90 -6.16
CA GLY A 260 -13.37 -17.85 -5.25
C GLY A 260 -14.55 -17.04 -5.82
N PRO A 261 -15.72 -17.11 -5.17
CA PRO A 261 -16.91 -16.39 -5.59
C PRO A 261 -16.75 -14.85 -5.54
N ASP A 262 -15.77 -14.36 -4.84
CA ASP A 262 -15.37 -12.95 -4.70
C ASP A 262 -14.39 -12.47 -5.80
N GLY A 263 -14.01 -13.37 -6.74
CA GLY A 263 -13.08 -13.08 -7.84
C GLY A 263 -11.60 -12.99 -7.42
N TYR A 264 -11.28 -13.37 -6.19
CA TYR A 264 -9.89 -13.53 -5.75
C TYR A 264 -9.37 -14.92 -6.11
N ALA A 265 -8.04 -15.00 -6.30
CA ALA A 265 -7.38 -16.29 -6.45
C ALA A 265 -7.53 -17.12 -5.16
N LEU A 266 -7.78 -18.41 -5.31
CA LEU A 266 -7.74 -19.37 -4.22
C LEU A 266 -6.30 -19.83 -3.96
N ASN A 267 -6.02 -20.27 -2.73
CA ASN A 267 -4.80 -21.02 -2.47
C ASN A 267 -4.87 -22.35 -3.23
N LEU A 268 -3.91 -22.54 -4.13
CA LEU A 268 -3.78 -23.80 -4.84
C LEU A 268 -3.34 -24.91 -3.88
N SER A 269 -3.81 -26.13 -4.14
CA SER A 269 -3.27 -27.31 -3.48
C SER A 269 -1.78 -27.50 -3.86
N GLN A 270 -1.08 -28.32 -3.09
CA GLN A 270 0.34 -28.59 -3.38
C GLN A 270 0.51 -29.21 -4.77
N GLU A 271 -0.41 -30.08 -5.18
CA GLU A 271 -0.40 -30.72 -6.51
C GLU A 271 -0.57 -29.70 -7.64
N LEU A 272 -1.47 -28.70 -7.47
CA LEU A 272 -1.68 -27.64 -8.46
C LEU A 272 -0.50 -26.68 -8.52
N LEU A 273 0.16 -26.40 -7.39
CA LEU A 273 1.40 -25.62 -7.37
C LEU A 273 2.54 -26.34 -8.09
N GLU A 274 2.66 -27.64 -7.91
CA GLU A 274 3.64 -28.47 -8.63
C GLU A 274 3.36 -28.49 -10.14
N GLN A 275 2.09 -28.59 -10.53
CA GLN A 275 1.67 -28.48 -11.93
C GLN A 275 2.04 -27.10 -12.50
N GLU A 276 1.72 -26.01 -11.79
CA GLU A 276 2.08 -24.65 -12.19
C GLU A 276 3.60 -24.52 -12.41
N ARG A 277 4.41 -24.96 -11.45
CA ARG A 277 5.87 -24.97 -11.56
C ARG A 277 6.37 -25.75 -12.75
N SER A 278 5.81 -26.94 -12.98
CA SER A 278 6.16 -27.80 -14.12
C SER A 278 5.90 -27.12 -15.47
N LEU A 279 4.76 -26.41 -15.59
CA LEU A 279 4.40 -25.69 -16.80
C LEU A 279 5.21 -24.40 -17.00
N LEU A 280 5.62 -23.74 -15.92
CA LEU A 280 6.44 -22.53 -15.96
C LEU A 280 7.92 -22.82 -16.30
N THR A 281 8.45 -23.93 -15.79
CA THR A 281 9.87 -24.30 -15.88
C THR A 281 10.46 -24.20 -17.33
N PRO A 282 9.81 -24.69 -18.41
CA PRO A 282 10.34 -24.60 -19.77
C PRO A 282 10.41 -23.18 -20.34
N HIS A 283 9.71 -22.23 -19.72
CA HIS A 283 9.70 -20.83 -20.17
C HIS A 283 10.82 -20.00 -19.55
N LEU A 284 11.26 -20.33 -18.33
CA LEU A 284 12.21 -19.53 -17.56
C LEU A 284 13.54 -19.27 -18.27
N PRO A 285 14.15 -20.25 -18.99
CA PRO A 285 15.40 -20.00 -19.73
C PRO A 285 15.30 -18.92 -20.82
N LYS A 286 14.09 -18.53 -21.20
CA LYS A 286 13.84 -17.51 -22.23
C LYS A 286 13.53 -16.14 -21.64
N MET A 287 13.27 -16.06 -20.32
CA MET A 287 12.90 -14.82 -19.64
C MET A 287 14.14 -14.06 -19.17
N ASP A 288 14.06 -12.76 -19.28
CA ASP A 288 15.09 -11.82 -18.81
C ASP A 288 14.63 -11.15 -17.51
N VAL A 289 13.31 -10.99 -17.33
CA VAL A 289 12.70 -10.55 -16.09
C VAL A 289 11.53 -11.48 -15.74
N VAL A 290 11.46 -11.88 -14.47
CA VAL A 290 10.27 -12.52 -13.86
C VAL A 290 9.74 -11.58 -12.78
N PHE A 291 8.53 -11.09 -12.95
CA PHE A 291 7.84 -10.23 -12.00
C PHE A 291 6.79 -11.06 -11.26
N LEU A 292 6.88 -11.11 -9.94
CA LEU A 292 6.04 -11.94 -9.08
C LEU A 292 5.09 -11.07 -8.25
N GLY A 293 3.80 -11.31 -8.40
CA GLY A 293 2.74 -10.59 -7.72
C GLY A 293 1.51 -11.47 -7.41
N ALA A 294 1.73 -12.76 -7.20
CA ALA A 294 0.67 -13.70 -6.87
C ALA A 294 0.36 -13.67 -5.38
N LEU A 295 -0.75 -13.03 -5.02
CA LEU A 295 -1.22 -12.87 -3.65
C LEU A 295 -2.64 -13.39 -3.50
N VAL A 296 -2.89 -14.05 -2.37
CA VAL A 296 -4.22 -14.37 -1.87
C VAL A 296 -4.47 -13.50 -0.63
N PRO A 297 -5.50 -12.64 -0.63
CA PRO A 297 -5.76 -11.75 0.48
C PRO A 297 -5.84 -12.50 1.82
N GLY A 298 -5.16 -11.96 2.84
CA GLY A 298 -5.18 -12.51 4.20
C GLY A 298 -4.41 -13.83 4.39
N LYS A 299 -3.63 -14.29 3.39
CA LYS A 299 -2.82 -15.52 3.47
C LYS A 299 -1.37 -15.26 3.11
N LEU A 300 -0.49 -16.20 3.43
CA LEU A 300 0.88 -16.17 2.95
C LEU A 300 0.90 -16.37 1.42
N ALA A 301 1.81 -15.68 0.74
CA ALA A 301 2.02 -15.84 -0.68
C ALA A 301 2.51 -17.26 -1.00
N PRO A 302 2.00 -17.91 -2.06
CA PRO A 302 2.51 -19.21 -2.48
C PRO A 302 3.93 -19.06 -3.05
N VAL A 303 4.84 -19.96 -2.70
CA VAL A 303 6.14 -20.04 -3.35
C VAL A 303 5.95 -20.69 -4.72
N ILE A 304 6.10 -19.90 -5.79
CA ILE A 304 5.90 -20.36 -7.18
C ILE A 304 7.25 -20.66 -7.83
N ILE A 305 8.25 -19.81 -7.60
CA ILE A 305 9.60 -19.95 -8.17
C ILE A 305 10.54 -20.54 -7.11
N THR A 306 11.01 -21.76 -7.35
CA THR A 306 11.99 -22.43 -6.48
C THR A 306 13.42 -22.03 -6.83
N ASN A 307 14.35 -22.33 -5.94
CA ASN A 307 15.79 -22.10 -6.18
C ASN A 307 16.31 -22.86 -7.42
N ASP A 308 15.80 -24.06 -7.67
CA ASP A 308 16.17 -24.82 -8.87
C ASP A 308 15.65 -24.18 -10.16
N MET A 309 14.45 -23.61 -10.12
CA MET A 309 13.90 -22.84 -11.25
C MET A 309 14.71 -21.56 -11.52
N VAL A 310 15.19 -20.87 -10.49
CA VAL A 310 16.09 -19.70 -10.65
C VAL A 310 17.38 -20.09 -11.38
N LYS A 311 17.96 -21.25 -11.08
CA LYS A 311 19.19 -21.74 -11.74
C LYS A 311 19.04 -21.96 -13.25
N LEU A 312 17.80 -22.10 -13.75
CA LEU A 312 17.51 -22.26 -15.18
C LEU A 312 17.44 -20.92 -15.92
N MET A 313 17.36 -19.80 -15.20
CA MET A 313 17.32 -18.48 -15.81
C MET A 313 18.69 -18.06 -16.35
N LYS A 314 18.70 -17.13 -17.30
CA LYS A 314 19.93 -16.60 -17.89
C LYS A 314 20.73 -15.80 -16.85
N PRO A 315 22.06 -15.89 -16.86
CA PRO A 315 22.91 -14.93 -16.14
C PRO A 315 22.54 -13.47 -16.49
N GLY A 316 22.47 -12.62 -15.48
CA GLY A 316 22.06 -11.21 -15.62
C GLY A 316 20.55 -10.98 -15.65
N SER A 317 19.71 -12.02 -15.61
CA SER A 317 18.27 -11.84 -15.47
C SER A 317 17.86 -11.39 -14.06
N VAL A 318 16.62 -10.94 -13.92
CA VAL A 318 16.10 -10.34 -12.68
C VAL A 318 14.77 -10.97 -12.30
N VAL A 319 14.63 -11.37 -11.03
CA VAL A 319 13.36 -11.73 -10.41
C VAL A 319 12.95 -10.59 -9.47
N VAL A 320 11.75 -10.03 -9.62
CA VAL A 320 11.20 -9.04 -8.69
C VAL A 320 10.01 -9.62 -7.98
N ASP A 321 10.09 -9.72 -6.67
CA ASP A 321 9.04 -10.28 -5.82
C ASP A 321 8.37 -9.18 -5.01
N ILE A 322 7.20 -8.70 -5.46
CA ILE A 322 6.42 -7.70 -4.72
C ILE A 322 5.53 -8.31 -3.63
N SER A 323 5.51 -9.63 -3.52
CA SER A 323 4.76 -10.38 -2.52
C SER A 323 5.58 -10.61 -1.25
N ILE A 324 6.80 -10.11 -1.18
CA ILE A 324 7.78 -10.38 -0.13
C ILE A 324 7.29 -10.02 1.28
N ASP A 325 6.46 -8.98 1.42
CA ASP A 325 5.86 -8.60 2.71
C ASP A 325 4.87 -9.66 3.25
N GLN A 326 4.40 -10.57 2.41
CA GLN A 326 3.49 -11.67 2.73
C GLN A 326 4.13 -13.05 2.53
N GLY A 327 5.45 -13.15 2.62
CA GLY A 327 6.20 -14.40 2.53
C GLY A 327 6.96 -14.60 1.22
N GLY A 328 6.56 -13.93 0.14
CA GLY A 328 7.21 -13.99 -1.17
C GLY A 328 6.77 -15.15 -2.05
N ASN A 329 6.89 -14.94 -3.37
CA ASN A 329 6.60 -15.96 -4.38
C ASN A 329 7.85 -16.67 -4.89
N CYS A 330 9.06 -16.21 -4.52
CA CYS A 330 10.33 -16.81 -4.89
C CYS A 330 11.08 -17.27 -3.64
N GLU A 331 11.48 -18.54 -3.61
CA GLU A 331 12.19 -19.17 -2.47
C GLU A 331 13.52 -18.47 -2.13
N GLY A 332 14.22 -17.95 -3.14
CA GLY A 332 15.54 -17.33 -2.98
C GLY A 332 15.52 -15.84 -2.65
N THR A 333 14.36 -15.17 -2.62
CA THR A 333 14.28 -13.74 -2.27
C THR A 333 14.46 -13.52 -0.76
N VAL A 334 15.21 -12.48 -0.41
CA VAL A 334 15.45 -12.09 0.98
C VAL A 334 14.70 -10.79 1.28
N PRO A 335 13.84 -10.76 2.31
CA PRO A 335 13.08 -9.57 2.65
C PRO A 335 13.95 -8.34 2.93
N GLY A 336 13.74 -7.27 2.18
CA GLY A 336 14.46 -5.99 2.29
C GLY A 336 15.73 -5.91 1.46
N GLU A 337 16.14 -6.98 0.76
CA GLU A 337 17.43 -7.06 0.09
C GLU A 337 17.30 -7.31 -1.42
N VAL A 338 18.38 -7.01 -2.13
CA VAL A 338 18.66 -7.50 -3.48
C VAL A 338 19.84 -8.46 -3.37
N VAL A 339 19.58 -9.73 -3.59
CA VAL A 339 20.61 -10.78 -3.53
C VAL A 339 20.85 -11.38 -4.90
N GLN A 340 21.96 -12.09 -5.08
CA GLN A 340 22.28 -12.73 -6.33
C GLN A 340 22.43 -14.25 -6.15
N MET A 341 21.73 -15.03 -6.98
CA MET A 341 21.82 -16.48 -7.05
C MET A 341 22.11 -16.89 -8.50
N ASN A 342 23.18 -17.65 -8.73
CA ASN A 342 23.57 -18.10 -10.08
C ASN A 342 23.61 -16.97 -11.12
N LEU A 343 24.14 -15.80 -10.73
CA LEU A 343 24.17 -14.55 -11.54
C LEU A 343 22.77 -14.01 -11.91
N VAL A 344 21.70 -14.45 -11.26
CA VAL A 344 20.35 -13.88 -11.34
C VAL A 344 20.13 -12.95 -10.17
N ASN A 345 19.67 -11.73 -10.39
CA ASN A 345 19.35 -10.78 -9.33
C ASN A 345 17.95 -11.06 -8.79
N LEU A 346 17.84 -11.32 -7.49
CA LEU A 346 16.57 -11.56 -6.79
C LEU A 346 16.26 -10.34 -5.93
N VAL A 347 15.17 -9.65 -6.27
CA VAL A 347 14.74 -8.40 -5.63
C VAL A 347 13.62 -8.70 -4.65
N GLY A 348 13.95 -8.67 -3.34
CA GLY A 348 13.00 -8.80 -2.22
C GLY A 348 12.76 -7.47 -1.50
N ILE A 349 12.85 -6.34 -2.20
CA ILE A 349 12.69 -5.01 -1.59
C ILE A 349 11.29 -4.87 -0.99
N LYS A 350 11.25 -4.61 0.31
CA LYS A 350 10.01 -4.28 1.01
C LYS A 350 9.53 -2.87 0.67
N ASN A 351 8.23 -2.66 0.82
CA ASN A 351 7.64 -1.31 0.74
C ASN A 351 7.98 -0.55 -0.55
N ILE A 352 7.97 -1.23 -1.69
CA ILE A 352 8.24 -0.63 -3.00
C ILE A 352 7.43 0.65 -3.28
N PRO A 353 6.13 0.76 -2.88
CA PRO A 353 5.38 2.02 -3.03
C PRO A 353 6.00 3.22 -2.32
N GLY A 354 6.69 3.01 -1.20
CA GLY A 354 7.42 4.06 -0.47
C GLY A 354 8.58 4.68 -1.25
N LEU A 355 9.06 4.00 -2.31
CA LEU A 355 10.08 4.52 -3.23
C LEU A 355 9.53 5.47 -4.31
N LEU A 356 8.21 5.71 -4.30
CA LEU A 356 7.51 6.69 -5.14
C LEU A 356 6.69 7.65 -4.27
N PRO A 357 7.30 8.30 -3.25
CA PRO A 357 6.53 8.90 -2.17
C PRO A 357 5.55 9.98 -2.63
N ALA A 358 5.88 10.78 -3.63
CA ALA A 358 4.98 11.81 -4.14
C ALA A 358 3.68 11.22 -4.73
N SER A 359 3.82 10.27 -5.67
CA SER A 359 2.65 9.67 -6.36
C SER A 359 1.87 8.74 -5.44
N SER A 360 2.57 7.90 -4.66
CA SER A 360 1.91 6.95 -3.75
C SER A 360 1.21 7.66 -2.60
N THR A 361 1.78 8.72 -2.03
CA THR A 361 1.10 9.56 -1.04
C THR A 361 -0.15 10.20 -1.62
N TRP A 362 -0.08 10.76 -2.84
CA TRP A 362 -1.25 11.36 -3.47
C TRP A 362 -2.38 10.34 -3.63
N MET A 363 -2.10 9.15 -4.20
CA MET A 363 -3.12 8.10 -4.38
C MET A 363 -3.66 7.63 -3.03
N PHE A 364 -2.78 7.32 -2.08
CA PHE A 364 -3.14 6.85 -0.75
C PHE A 364 -4.04 7.84 -0.01
N SER A 365 -3.65 9.12 -0.01
CA SER A 365 -4.40 10.18 0.68
C SER A 365 -5.82 10.37 0.13
N GLN A 366 -6.02 10.19 -1.18
CA GLN A 366 -7.36 10.23 -1.78
C GLN A 366 -8.20 9.01 -1.33
N ASN A 367 -7.60 7.81 -1.28
CA ASN A 367 -8.29 6.61 -0.80
C ASN A 367 -8.73 6.79 0.67
N VAL A 368 -7.80 7.22 1.53
CA VAL A 368 -8.08 7.44 2.96
C VAL A 368 -9.12 8.55 3.17
N TYR A 369 -9.00 9.67 2.45
CA TYR A 369 -10.02 10.72 2.48
C TYR A 369 -11.42 10.19 2.14
N ASN A 370 -11.53 9.42 1.05
CA ASN A 370 -12.81 8.85 0.63
C ASN A 370 -13.36 7.86 1.67
N LEU A 371 -12.50 7.08 2.30
CA LEU A 371 -12.90 6.16 3.38
C LEU A 371 -13.38 6.94 4.62
N VAL A 372 -12.64 7.97 5.06
CA VAL A 372 -13.06 8.83 6.18
C VAL A 372 -14.41 9.47 5.87
N LYS A 373 -14.59 10.05 4.69
CA LYS A 373 -15.85 10.66 4.25
C LYS A 373 -17.00 9.65 4.21
N TYR A 374 -16.71 8.40 3.86
CA TYR A 374 -17.70 7.32 3.86
C TYR A 374 -18.15 6.95 5.29
N LEU A 375 -17.18 6.79 6.19
CA LEU A 375 -17.41 6.30 7.56
C LEU A 375 -17.93 7.37 8.50
N VAL A 376 -17.53 8.64 8.35
CA VAL A 376 -17.91 9.69 9.29
C VAL A 376 -19.33 10.20 8.97
N LYS A 377 -20.22 10.09 9.95
CA LYS A 377 -21.59 10.62 9.92
C LYS A 377 -21.80 11.49 11.16
N ASP A 378 -22.24 12.70 10.96
CA ASP A 378 -22.49 13.66 12.05
C ASP A 378 -21.32 13.81 13.04
N GLY A 379 -20.08 13.79 12.51
CA GLY A 379 -18.84 13.92 13.26
C GLY A 379 -18.47 12.71 14.14
N THR A 380 -18.99 11.54 13.83
CA THR A 380 -18.64 10.27 14.47
C THR A 380 -18.46 9.18 13.42
N ILE A 381 -17.59 8.23 13.66
CA ILE A 381 -17.45 7.06 12.78
C ILE A 381 -18.63 6.11 13.01
N ALA A 382 -19.39 5.86 11.93
CA ALA A 382 -20.49 4.91 11.92
C ALA A 382 -19.98 3.55 11.40
N LEU A 383 -20.00 2.54 12.27
CA LEU A 383 -19.59 1.17 11.95
C LEU A 383 -20.85 0.29 11.87
N ASP A 384 -21.50 0.31 10.70
CA ASP A 384 -22.64 -0.57 10.44
C ASP A 384 -22.15 -2.01 10.22
N PRO A 385 -22.49 -2.96 11.10
CA PRO A 385 -22.03 -4.34 10.97
C PRO A 385 -22.63 -5.07 9.75
N SER A 386 -23.66 -4.53 9.11
CA SER A 386 -24.26 -5.08 7.89
C SER A 386 -23.55 -4.60 6.61
N ASP A 387 -22.70 -3.58 6.70
CA ASP A 387 -21.99 -3.03 5.55
C ASP A 387 -20.74 -3.87 5.22
N PRO A 388 -20.65 -4.45 4.00
CA PRO A 388 -19.49 -5.23 3.58
C PRO A 388 -18.15 -4.46 3.65
N ILE A 389 -18.15 -3.12 3.51
CA ILE A 389 -16.94 -2.32 3.65
C ILE A 389 -16.49 -2.35 5.11
N VAL A 390 -17.40 -2.10 6.05
CA VAL A 390 -17.09 -2.15 7.49
C VAL A 390 -16.66 -3.55 7.92
N GLN A 391 -17.36 -4.59 7.45
CA GLN A 391 -17.00 -5.99 7.73
C GLN A 391 -15.56 -6.32 7.27
N GLY A 392 -15.17 -5.83 6.11
CA GLY A 392 -13.85 -6.11 5.55
C GLY A 392 -12.71 -5.37 6.26
N ILE A 393 -12.96 -4.16 6.79
CA ILE A 393 -11.89 -3.31 7.35
C ILE A 393 -11.80 -3.35 8.89
N LEU A 394 -12.90 -3.65 9.59
CA LEU A 394 -12.94 -3.60 11.05
C LEU A 394 -12.08 -4.71 11.66
N THR A 395 -11.00 -4.31 12.33
CA THR A 395 -10.00 -5.25 12.87
C THR A 395 -10.18 -5.49 14.36
N THR A 396 -10.29 -4.42 15.16
CA THR A 396 -10.51 -4.51 16.62
C THR A 396 -11.61 -3.57 17.04
N GLN A 397 -12.45 -4.02 17.96
CA GLN A 397 -13.53 -3.24 18.58
C GLN A 397 -13.90 -3.82 19.95
N SER A 398 -14.26 -2.96 20.91
CA SER A 398 -14.76 -3.36 22.25
C SER A 398 -13.84 -4.38 22.95
N GLY A 399 -12.53 -4.24 22.82
CA GLY A 399 -11.56 -5.12 23.46
C GLY A 399 -11.33 -6.46 22.77
N GLN A 400 -11.89 -6.65 21.58
CA GLN A 400 -11.83 -7.93 20.84
C GLN A 400 -11.24 -7.76 19.44
N VAL A 401 -10.63 -8.83 18.93
CA VAL A 401 -10.28 -8.99 17.52
C VAL A 401 -11.55 -9.48 16.81
N VAL A 402 -12.05 -8.67 15.86
CA VAL A 402 -13.32 -8.97 15.15
C VAL A 402 -13.12 -9.31 13.67
N HIS A 403 -11.99 -8.96 13.08
CA HIS A 403 -11.68 -9.25 11.68
C HIS A 403 -11.64 -10.76 11.44
N GLN A 404 -12.50 -11.26 10.52
CA GLN A 404 -12.68 -12.68 10.30
C GLN A 404 -11.36 -13.39 9.93
N GLY A 405 -10.62 -12.92 8.93
CA GLY A 405 -9.36 -13.52 8.50
C GLY A 405 -8.27 -13.51 9.58
N ALA A 406 -8.27 -12.48 10.46
CA ALA A 406 -7.36 -12.45 11.60
C ALA A 406 -7.73 -13.49 12.66
N ARG A 407 -9.02 -13.64 12.97
CA ARG A 407 -9.52 -14.64 13.92
C ARG A 407 -9.19 -16.05 13.44
N GLU A 408 -9.49 -16.35 12.17
CA GLU A 408 -9.16 -17.64 11.55
C GLU A 408 -7.65 -17.95 11.65
N ALA A 409 -6.80 -16.97 11.29
CA ALA A 409 -5.34 -17.12 11.34
C ALA A 409 -4.79 -17.24 12.77
N MET A 410 -5.49 -16.70 13.78
CA MET A 410 -5.13 -16.76 15.20
C MET A 410 -5.75 -17.97 15.93
N GLY A 411 -6.67 -18.70 15.31
CA GLY A 411 -7.43 -19.79 15.95
C GLY A 411 -8.42 -19.30 17.01
N LEU A 412 -9.09 -18.13 16.81
CA LEU A 412 -10.01 -17.48 17.74
C LEU A 412 -11.47 -17.70 17.36
#